data_b7930283eb639d754b1b01ed0c90e5ef
#
_entry.id   b7930283eb639d754b1b01ed0c90e5ef
#
_cell.length_a   1.000
_cell.length_b   1.000
_cell.length_c   1.000
_cell.angle_alpha   90.00
_cell.angle_beta   90.00
_cell.angle_gamma   90.00
#
_symmetry.space_group_name_H-M   'P 1'
#
loop_
_entity.id
_entity.type
_entity.pdbx_description
1 polymer ?
#
loop_
_entity_poly.entity_id
_entity_poly.type
_entity_poly.pdbx_seq_one_letter_code
_entity_poly.pdbx_strand_id
1 'polypeptide(L)'
;NDGIADSLVPSMLTIDVTAANDAPTAIDTTVSASEDIPYVFTPEDFGFSDVDATDVLEGITVTTLSEIGTLSLNDTTVTAGQTISHDDIFNGGLIFTPLANDNGVGYDSFTFTVNDGDVDSANQATLTIDVAAANDAPTAIDTTVSASEDTPYVFTPSDFGFSDIDENDVLEGITVTRLSSVGTLALNETTVTAGQTISHDDIFNGGLTFTPLADDNGVFYDSFNFTVNDGIADSLVPSMLTIDVT
;
A
#
# COMPACT_ATOMS: atom_id res chain seq x y z
N ASN A 1 73.31 21.44 -19.05
CA ASN A 1 74.47 21.27 -19.92
C ASN A 1 74.78 22.61 -20.62
N ASP A 2 76.03 23.03 -20.60
CA ASP A 2 76.49 24.25 -21.23
C ASP A 2 77.28 23.93 -22.55
N GLY A 3 77.26 22.69 -23.00
CA GLY A 3 77.96 22.17 -24.17
C GLY A 3 79.36 21.62 -23.87
N ILE A 4 79.82 21.64 -22.61
CA ILE A 4 81.13 21.16 -22.16
C ILE A 4 80.99 19.99 -21.18
N ALA A 5 80.06 20.09 -20.24
CA ALA A 5 79.81 19.01 -19.27
C ALA A 5 78.32 19.05 -18.75
N ASP A 6 77.80 17.90 -18.39
CA ASP A 6 76.50 17.78 -17.70
C ASP A 6 76.66 18.15 -16.22
N SER A 7 75.60 18.64 -15.61
CA SER A 7 75.56 18.90 -14.17
C SER A 7 75.80 17.60 -13.42
N LEU A 8 76.63 17.63 -12.39
CA LEU A 8 76.92 16.46 -11.56
C LEU A 8 75.76 16.12 -10.59
N VAL A 9 74.82 17.03 -10.45
CA VAL A 9 73.63 16.83 -9.61
C VAL A 9 72.40 16.89 -10.53
N PRO A 10 71.58 15.86 -10.58
CA PRO A 10 70.35 15.91 -11.34
C PRO A 10 69.39 16.94 -10.71
N SER A 11 68.82 17.78 -11.55
CA SER A 11 67.71 18.66 -11.13
C SER A 11 66.41 17.91 -11.29
N MET A 12 65.57 18.01 -10.28
CA MET A 12 64.22 17.46 -10.30
C MET A 12 63.24 18.54 -10.72
N LEU A 13 62.43 18.21 -11.71
CA LEU A 13 61.26 19.01 -12.07
C LEU A 13 60.06 18.33 -11.41
N THR A 14 59.34 19.08 -10.55
CA THR A 14 58.09 18.64 -9.95
C THR A 14 56.95 19.30 -10.74
N ILE A 15 55.96 18.49 -11.13
CA ILE A 15 54.75 18.96 -11.77
C ILE A 15 53.62 18.68 -10.79
N ASP A 16 52.97 19.72 -10.30
CA ASP A 16 51.76 19.65 -9.53
C ASP A 16 50.55 19.67 -10.47
N VAL A 17 49.67 18.69 -10.36
CA VAL A 17 48.42 18.64 -11.10
C VAL A 17 47.30 18.84 -10.08
N THR A 18 46.51 19.91 -10.30
CA THR A 18 45.31 20.16 -9.51
C THR A 18 44.16 19.35 -10.09
N ALA A 19 43.36 18.74 -9.21
CA ALA A 19 42.13 18.10 -9.59
C ALA A 19 41.17 19.16 -10.19
N ALA A 20 40.42 18.74 -11.19
CA ALA A 20 39.28 19.46 -11.73
C ALA A 20 38.05 18.65 -11.44
N ASN A 21 36.91 19.28 -11.11
CA ASN A 21 35.67 18.61 -10.90
C ASN A 21 35.16 17.98 -12.19
N ASP A 22 34.85 16.70 -12.14
CA ASP A 22 34.10 15.95 -13.16
C ASP A 22 32.61 15.91 -12.79
N ALA A 23 31.72 15.79 -13.77
CA ALA A 23 30.29 15.74 -13.51
C ALA A 23 29.85 14.32 -13.04
N PRO A 24 28.94 14.21 -12.09
CA PRO A 24 28.43 12.93 -11.63
C PRO A 24 27.63 12.19 -12.71
N THR A 25 27.38 10.93 -12.46
CA THR A 25 26.54 10.06 -13.29
C THR A 25 25.31 9.65 -12.50
N ALA A 26 24.12 9.92 -13.03
CA ALA A 26 22.87 9.40 -12.51
C ALA A 26 22.66 7.95 -12.97
N ILE A 27 22.15 7.10 -12.08
CA ILE A 27 21.95 5.66 -12.32
C ILE A 27 20.49 5.31 -12.06
N ASP A 28 19.90 4.51 -12.95
CA ASP A 28 18.52 4.01 -12.79
C ASP A 28 18.40 3.20 -11.50
N THR A 29 17.30 3.40 -10.78
CA THR A 29 16.99 2.69 -9.53
C THR A 29 15.53 2.25 -9.49
N THR A 30 15.25 1.31 -8.59
CA THR A 30 13.88 0.88 -8.30
C THR A 30 13.68 0.83 -6.79
N VAL A 31 12.56 1.38 -6.33
CA VAL A 31 12.13 1.32 -4.93
C VAL A 31 10.85 0.51 -4.81
N SER A 32 10.61 -0.04 -3.62
CA SER A 32 9.39 -0.80 -3.32
C SER A 32 8.58 -0.05 -2.26
N ALA A 33 7.40 0.40 -2.63
CA ALA A 33 6.38 0.98 -1.77
C ALA A 33 5.27 -0.03 -1.47
N SER A 34 4.35 0.32 -0.59
CA SER A 34 3.08 -0.39 -0.39
C SER A 34 1.94 0.54 -0.75
N GLU A 35 0.85 0.03 -1.31
CA GLU A 35 -0.36 0.84 -1.47
C GLU A 35 -0.83 1.39 -0.11
N ASP A 36 -1.59 2.46 -0.14
CA ASP A 36 -2.15 3.17 1.02
C ASP A 36 -1.14 3.74 2.01
N ILE A 37 0.15 3.53 1.81
CA ILE A 37 1.23 4.04 2.67
C ILE A 37 2.15 4.94 1.86
N PRO A 38 2.29 6.23 2.23
CA PRO A 38 3.27 7.10 1.60
C PRO A 38 4.70 6.56 1.74
N TYR A 39 5.43 6.50 0.63
CA TYR A 39 6.85 6.14 0.61
C TYR A 39 7.71 7.37 0.82
N VAL A 40 8.58 7.32 1.81
CA VAL A 40 9.54 8.39 2.13
C VAL A 40 10.88 8.05 1.49
N PHE A 41 11.34 8.89 0.55
CA PHE A 41 12.63 8.69 -0.10
C PHE A 41 13.79 8.98 0.83
N THR A 42 14.89 8.26 0.59
CA THR A 42 16.20 8.48 1.20
C THR A 42 17.22 8.82 0.12
N PRO A 43 18.36 9.46 0.44
CA PRO A 43 19.40 9.74 -0.55
C PRO A 43 19.92 8.50 -1.28
N GLU A 44 19.89 7.35 -0.65
CA GLU A 44 20.35 6.07 -1.19
C GLU A 44 19.44 5.53 -2.31
N ASP A 45 18.20 6.03 -2.41
CA ASP A 45 17.28 5.66 -3.49
C ASP A 45 17.67 6.29 -4.84
N PHE A 46 18.52 7.33 -4.80
CA PHE A 46 18.99 8.04 -5.99
C PHE A 46 20.38 7.55 -6.39
N GLY A 47 20.44 6.81 -7.48
CA GLY A 47 21.72 6.28 -7.99
C GLY A 47 22.69 7.40 -8.39
N PHE A 48 23.77 7.52 -7.62
CA PHE A 48 24.83 8.51 -7.81
C PHE A 48 26.17 7.80 -7.96
N SER A 49 26.98 8.28 -8.91
CA SER A 49 28.38 7.86 -9.04
C SER A 49 29.23 9.01 -9.56
N ASP A 50 30.39 9.22 -8.95
CA ASP A 50 31.35 10.20 -9.37
C ASP A 50 32.76 9.62 -9.49
N VAL A 51 33.59 10.20 -10.36
CA VAL A 51 35.02 9.89 -10.51
C VAL A 51 35.82 10.50 -9.38
N ASP A 52 35.38 11.68 -8.91
CA ASP A 52 36.01 12.39 -7.80
C ASP A 52 35.60 11.74 -6.47
N ALA A 53 36.55 11.05 -5.84
CA ALA A 53 36.28 10.18 -4.69
C ALA A 53 35.74 10.88 -3.42
N THR A 54 35.75 12.21 -3.39
CA THR A 54 35.26 13.04 -2.29
C THR A 54 33.85 13.57 -2.53
N ASP A 55 33.35 13.44 -3.76
CA ASP A 55 32.07 14.02 -4.14
C ASP A 55 30.91 13.10 -3.74
N VAL A 56 29.86 13.70 -3.27
CA VAL A 56 28.67 13.05 -2.73
C VAL A 56 27.42 13.65 -3.37
N LEU A 57 26.31 12.95 -3.26
CA LEU A 57 25.02 13.48 -3.69
C LEU A 57 24.65 14.70 -2.83
N GLU A 58 24.62 15.88 -3.42
CA GLU A 58 24.16 17.12 -2.76
C GLU A 58 22.68 17.45 -3.10
N GLY A 59 22.14 16.81 -4.16
CA GLY A 59 20.73 16.97 -4.52
C GLY A 59 20.38 16.31 -5.84
N ILE A 60 19.11 16.43 -6.18
CA ILE A 60 18.55 15.97 -7.45
C ILE A 60 17.76 17.09 -8.13
N THR A 61 17.61 17.02 -9.44
CA THR A 61 16.62 17.81 -10.18
C THR A 61 15.64 16.87 -10.87
N VAL A 62 14.36 16.94 -10.51
CA VAL A 62 13.29 16.13 -11.13
C VAL A 62 13.03 16.66 -12.54
N THR A 63 13.21 15.84 -13.55
CA THR A 63 13.08 16.25 -14.96
C THR A 63 11.76 15.87 -15.60
N THR A 64 11.19 14.70 -15.25
CA THR A 64 9.79 14.33 -15.53
C THR A 64 9.11 13.92 -14.25
N LEU A 65 7.79 14.07 -14.21
CA LEU A 65 7.00 13.75 -13.00
C LEU A 65 6.42 12.33 -13.09
N SER A 66 6.08 11.79 -11.93
CA SER A 66 5.19 10.64 -11.80
C SER A 66 3.82 10.95 -12.41
N GLU A 67 3.16 9.93 -12.98
CA GLU A 67 1.90 10.12 -13.73
C GLU A 67 0.67 9.60 -12.96
N ILE A 68 0.87 8.64 -12.06
CA ILE A 68 -0.23 7.94 -11.33
C ILE A 68 -0.31 8.45 -9.91
N GLY A 69 0.76 8.26 -9.13
CA GLY A 69 0.83 8.74 -7.75
C GLY A 69 1.20 10.22 -7.65
N THR A 70 1.39 10.70 -6.44
CA THR A 70 1.77 12.09 -6.16
C THR A 70 3.14 12.17 -5.53
N LEU A 71 4.06 12.88 -6.19
CA LEU A 71 5.37 13.24 -5.62
C LEU A 71 5.27 14.60 -4.94
N SER A 72 5.62 14.67 -3.66
CA SER A 72 5.58 15.91 -2.87
C SER A 72 6.89 16.14 -2.11
N LEU A 73 7.22 17.42 -1.94
CA LEU A 73 8.33 17.90 -1.12
C LEU A 73 7.77 18.82 -0.03
N ASN A 74 7.94 18.45 1.24
CA ASN A 74 7.47 19.21 2.39
C ASN A 74 6.00 19.64 2.21
N ASP A 75 5.12 18.65 1.92
CA ASP A 75 3.67 18.80 1.67
C ASP A 75 3.29 19.64 0.43
N THR A 76 4.24 19.96 -0.42
CA THR A 76 3.99 20.68 -1.68
C THR A 76 4.29 19.77 -2.87
N THR A 77 3.35 19.67 -3.82
CA THR A 77 3.55 18.88 -5.04
C THR A 77 4.80 19.32 -5.80
N VAL A 78 5.65 18.37 -6.13
CA VAL A 78 6.88 18.61 -6.92
C VAL A 78 6.51 18.96 -8.36
N THR A 79 7.31 19.86 -8.96
CA THR A 79 7.15 20.26 -10.36
C THR A 79 8.37 19.88 -11.19
N ALA A 80 8.18 19.65 -12.49
CA ALA A 80 9.30 19.37 -13.38
C ALA A 80 10.29 20.55 -13.41
N GLY A 81 11.59 20.24 -13.36
CA GLY A 81 12.67 21.21 -13.21
C GLY A 81 12.94 21.64 -11.75
N GLN A 82 12.25 21.07 -10.79
CA GLN A 82 12.49 21.39 -9.38
C GLN A 82 13.73 20.68 -8.86
N THR A 83 14.64 21.46 -8.26
CA THR A 83 15.79 20.94 -7.53
C THR A 83 15.39 20.65 -6.09
N ILE A 84 15.84 19.52 -5.57
CA ILE A 84 15.58 19.00 -4.22
C ILE A 84 16.93 18.72 -3.58
N SER A 85 17.22 19.34 -2.44
CA SER A 85 18.49 19.17 -1.75
C SER A 85 18.62 17.80 -1.08
N HIS A 86 19.86 17.34 -0.90
CA HIS A 86 20.16 16.16 -0.09
C HIS A 86 19.52 16.27 1.29
N ASP A 87 19.62 17.43 1.94
CA ASP A 87 19.07 17.63 3.29
C ASP A 87 17.54 17.49 3.32
N ASP A 88 16.82 17.97 2.31
CA ASP A 88 15.38 17.80 2.23
C ASP A 88 15.00 16.30 2.10
N ILE A 89 15.74 15.56 1.28
CA ILE A 89 15.54 14.11 1.12
C ILE A 89 15.87 13.38 2.42
N PHE A 90 17.05 13.66 2.97
CA PHE A 90 17.54 13.01 4.21
C PHE A 90 16.62 13.23 5.41
N ASN A 91 15.99 14.39 5.49
CA ASN A 91 15.03 14.72 6.56
C ASN A 91 13.62 14.20 6.25
N GLY A 92 13.42 13.39 5.21
CA GLY A 92 12.14 12.77 4.87
C GLY A 92 11.14 13.72 4.23
N GLY A 93 11.60 14.82 3.66
CA GLY A 93 10.73 15.81 3.01
C GLY A 93 10.20 15.35 1.66
N LEU A 94 10.91 14.45 0.95
CA LEU A 94 10.47 13.93 -0.35
C LEU A 94 9.66 12.65 -0.17
N ILE A 95 8.42 12.67 -0.63
CA ILE A 95 7.44 11.61 -0.40
C ILE A 95 6.69 11.29 -1.70
N PHE A 96 6.49 10.00 -1.97
CA PHE A 96 5.59 9.51 -2.99
C PHE A 96 4.34 8.90 -2.33
N THR A 97 3.16 9.31 -2.77
CA THR A 97 1.88 8.77 -2.31
C THR A 97 1.20 8.06 -3.47
N PRO A 98 1.07 6.72 -3.42
CA PRO A 98 0.30 5.96 -4.40
C PRO A 98 -1.18 6.39 -4.40
N LEU A 99 -1.93 6.05 -5.46
CA LEU A 99 -3.39 6.10 -5.38
C LEU A 99 -3.86 5.04 -4.38
N ALA A 100 -4.95 5.34 -3.70
CA ALA A 100 -5.55 4.40 -2.75
C ALA A 100 -5.95 3.11 -3.44
N ASN A 101 -5.66 1.97 -2.82
CA ASN A 101 -6.02 0.63 -3.26
C ASN A 101 -5.52 0.31 -4.69
N ASP A 102 -4.36 0.84 -5.07
CA ASP A 102 -3.80 0.64 -6.42
C ASP A 102 -2.33 0.25 -6.34
N ASN A 103 -1.97 -0.87 -6.94
CA ASN A 103 -0.66 -1.50 -6.82
C ASN A 103 -0.17 -2.06 -8.16
N GLY A 104 1.11 -2.40 -8.23
CA GLY A 104 1.71 -3.04 -9.41
C GLY A 104 3.22 -2.92 -9.48
N VAL A 105 3.82 -3.78 -10.29
CA VAL A 105 5.24 -3.71 -10.64
C VAL A 105 5.44 -2.65 -11.73
N GLY A 106 6.44 -1.76 -11.54
CA GLY A 106 6.62 -0.61 -12.42
C GLY A 106 5.43 0.33 -12.36
N TYR A 107 4.79 0.43 -11.21
CA TYR A 107 3.56 1.19 -10.98
C TYR A 107 3.66 2.63 -11.45
N ASP A 108 4.74 3.29 -11.09
CA ASP A 108 5.00 4.67 -11.50
C ASP A 108 6.50 4.91 -11.67
N SER A 109 6.88 6.05 -12.23
CA SER A 109 8.28 6.43 -12.37
C SER A 109 8.42 7.94 -12.59
N PHE A 110 9.60 8.46 -12.27
CA PHE A 110 10.01 9.81 -12.65
C PHE A 110 11.49 9.81 -13.03
N THR A 111 11.91 10.81 -13.80
CA THR A 111 13.31 10.97 -14.18
C THR A 111 13.96 12.12 -13.43
N PHE A 112 15.27 11.99 -13.19
CA PHE A 112 16.04 12.94 -12.42
C PHE A 112 17.48 13.06 -12.94
N THR A 113 18.14 14.17 -12.64
CA THR A 113 19.59 14.34 -12.64
C THR A 113 20.09 14.40 -11.21
N VAL A 114 21.35 14.08 -11.00
CA VAL A 114 22.02 14.20 -9.70
C VAL A 114 23.01 15.35 -9.73
N ASN A 115 23.32 15.96 -8.58
CA ASN A 115 24.24 17.08 -8.40
C ASN A 115 25.23 16.75 -7.29
N ASP A 116 26.52 17.10 -7.52
CA ASP A 116 27.65 16.90 -6.61
C ASP A 116 27.97 18.15 -5.74
N GLY A 117 27.18 19.21 -5.91
CA GLY A 117 27.41 20.53 -5.30
C GLY A 117 27.97 21.57 -6.24
N ASP A 118 28.63 21.16 -7.32
CA ASP A 118 29.24 22.05 -8.33
C ASP A 118 28.52 21.96 -9.68
N VAL A 119 28.12 20.74 -10.13
CA VAL A 119 27.52 20.54 -11.45
C VAL A 119 26.50 19.39 -11.44
N ASP A 120 25.51 19.46 -12.34
CA ASP A 120 24.52 18.38 -12.55
C ASP A 120 25.10 17.29 -13.47
N SER A 121 24.62 16.05 -13.29
CA SER A 121 24.91 14.96 -14.22
C SER A 121 24.46 15.29 -15.64
N ALA A 122 25.29 14.90 -16.62
CA ALA A 122 24.96 15.11 -18.03
C ALA A 122 23.84 14.14 -18.52
N ASN A 123 23.65 13.03 -17.84
CA ASN A 123 22.59 12.06 -18.13
C ASN A 123 21.46 12.17 -17.11
N GLN A 124 20.28 11.76 -17.54
CA GLN A 124 19.14 11.54 -16.66
C GLN A 124 19.08 10.05 -16.29
N ALA A 125 18.57 9.75 -15.11
CA ALA A 125 18.21 8.41 -14.68
C ALA A 125 16.70 8.33 -14.38
N THR A 126 16.19 7.10 -14.39
CA THR A 126 14.80 6.78 -14.05
C THR A 126 14.77 6.16 -12.66
N LEU A 127 13.92 6.68 -11.79
CA LEU A 127 13.51 6.00 -10.58
C LEU A 127 12.15 5.35 -10.84
N THR A 128 12.14 4.03 -10.77
CA THR A 128 10.93 3.21 -10.90
C THR A 128 10.38 2.89 -9.51
N ILE A 129 9.07 2.93 -9.35
CA ILE A 129 8.39 2.64 -8.09
C ILE A 129 7.51 1.41 -8.31
N ASP A 130 7.83 0.33 -7.61
CA ASP A 130 6.95 -0.82 -7.48
C ASP A 130 6.07 -0.60 -6.25
N VAL A 131 4.76 -0.82 -6.37
CA VAL A 131 3.81 -0.72 -5.26
C VAL A 131 3.25 -2.11 -4.99
N ALA A 132 3.54 -2.62 -3.79
CA ALA A 132 3.02 -3.91 -3.34
C ALA A 132 1.58 -3.78 -2.86
N ALA A 133 0.76 -4.81 -3.12
CA ALA A 133 -0.57 -4.92 -2.55
C ALA A 133 -0.52 -5.01 -1.02
N ALA A 134 -1.50 -4.42 -0.36
CA ALA A 134 -1.78 -4.56 1.06
C ALA A 134 -3.25 -4.98 1.21
N ASN A 135 -3.56 -5.78 2.22
CA ASN A 135 -4.95 -6.18 2.45
C ASN A 135 -5.77 -5.02 2.98
N ASP A 136 -6.88 -4.74 2.32
CA ASP A 136 -7.96 -3.90 2.81
C ASP A 136 -8.97 -4.74 3.61
N ALA A 137 -9.70 -4.11 4.51
CA ALA A 137 -10.74 -4.81 5.25
C ALA A 137 -12.02 -4.90 4.42
N PRO A 138 -12.70 -6.06 4.40
CA PRO A 138 -13.94 -6.23 3.66
C PRO A 138 -15.05 -5.31 4.15
N THR A 139 -16.07 -5.16 3.33
CA THR A 139 -17.31 -4.48 3.68
C THR A 139 -18.49 -5.42 3.54
N ALA A 140 -19.55 -5.17 4.30
CA ALA A 140 -20.83 -5.81 4.11
C ALA A 140 -21.94 -4.78 4.05
N ILE A 141 -23.00 -5.09 3.32
CA ILE A 141 -24.22 -4.28 3.32
C ILE A 141 -25.30 -4.93 4.18
N ASP A 142 -26.21 -4.11 4.68
CA ASP A 142 -27.41 -4.60 5.35
C ASP A 142 -28.26 -5.41 4.37
N THR A 143 -28.73 -6.58 4.81
CA THR A 143 -29.52 -7.50 3.99
C THR A 143 -30.82 -7.89 4.68
N THR A 144 -31.76 -8.44 3.89
CA THR A 144 -33.00 -8.99 4.39
C THR A 144 -33.26 -10.36 3.77
N VAL A 145 -33.59 -11.32 4.60
CA VAL A 145 -33.98 -12.66 4.17
C VAL A 145 -35.44 -12.92 4.53
N SER A 146 -36.10 -13.84 3.80
CA SER A 146 -37.47 -14.24 4.05
C SER A 146 -37.51 -15.71 4.50
N ALA A 147 -37.97 -15.94 5.71
CA ALA A 147 -38.20 -17.25 6.29
C ALA A 147 -39.69 -17.59 6.27
N SER A 148 -40.02 -18.86 6.42
CA SER A 148 -41.41 -19.31 6.65
C SER A 148 -41.61 -19.63 8.13
N GLU A 149 -42.80 -19.32 8.67
CA GLU A 149 -43.14 -19.75 10.02
C GLU A 149 -42.99 -21.26 10.14
N ASP A 150 -42.72 -21.73 11.33
CA ASP A 150 -42.55 -23.15 11.69
C ASP A 150 -41.45 -23.92 10.93
N THR A 151 -40.64 -23.20 10.13
CA THR A 151 -39.57 -23.82 9.34
C THR A 151 -38.24 -23.11 9.58
N PRO A 152 -37.16 -23.82 9.95
CA PRO A 152 -35.87 -23.22 10.06
C PRO A 152 -35.39 -22.65 8.70
N TYR A 153 -34.96 -21.40 8.70
CA TYR A 153 -34.25 -20.79 7.57
C TYR A 153 -32.78 -21.21 7.61
N VAL A 154 -32.24 -21.65 6.49
CA VAL A 154 -30.83 -22.03 6.34
C VAL A 154 -30.11 -20.90 5.60
N PHE A 155 -29.13 -20.28 6.26
CA PHE A 155 -28.35 -19.19 5.65
C PHE A 155 -27.38 -19.72 4.60
N THR A 156 -27.10 -18.86 3.62
CA THR A 156 -26.08 -19.05 2.59
C THR A 156 -25.06 -17.92 2.64
N PRO A 157 -23.83 -18.11 2.14
CA PRO A 157 -22.83 -17.03 2.10
C PRO A 157 -23.31 -15.73 1.42
N SER A 158 -24.18 -15.85 0.42
CA SER A 158 -24.75 -14.69 -0.30
C SER A 158 -25.68 -13.82 0.55
N ASP A 159 -26.17 -14.31 1.68
CA ASP A 159 -27.06 -13.54 2.56
C ASP A 159 -26.32 -12.47 3.35
N PHE A 160 -24.97 -12.51 3.37
CA PHE A 160 -24.12 -11.62 4.18
C PHE A 160 -23.58 -10.43 3.43
N GLY A 161 -23.95 -10.22 2.16
CA GLY A 161 -23.65 -8.99 1.41
C GLY A 161 -22.17 -8.59 1.41
N PHE A 162 -21.24 -9.56 1.38
CA PHE A 162 -19.80 -9.35 1.36
C PHE A 162 -19.34 -8.63 0.10
N SER A 163 -18.40 -7.71 0.26
CA SER A 163 -17.66 -7.07 -0.83
C SER A 163 -16.27 -6.69 -0.35
N ASP A 164 -15.29 -6.92 -1.20
CA ASP A 164 -13.92 -6.52 -0.98
C ASP A 164 -13.39 -5.74 -2.17
N ILE A 165 -12.39 -4.86 -1.94
CA ILE A 165 -11.70 -4.14 -2.99
C ILE A 165 -10.52 -4.95 -3.52
N ASP A 166 -9.95 -5.82 -2.68
CA ASP A 166 -8.88 -6.71 -3.07
C ASP A 166 -9.39 -7.79 -4.03
N GLU A 167 -8.78 -7.84 -5.20
CA GLU A 167 -9.17 -8.80 -6.23
C GLU A 167 -8.89 -10.23 -5.75
N ASN A 168 -9.89 -11.09 -5.80
CA ASN A 168 -9.91 -12.48 -5.36
C ASN A 168 -10.18 -12.73 -3.87
N ASP A 169 -10.36 -11.71 -3.05
CA ASP A 169 -10.77 -11.92 -1.67
C ASP A 169 -12.24 -12.35 -1.60
N VAL A 170 -12.50 -13.30 -0.74
CA VAL A 170 -13.80 -13.96 -0.60
C VAL A 170 -14.23 -13.99 0.85
N LEU A 171 -15.53 -14.17 1.07
CA LEU A 171 -16.04 -14.37 2.43
C LEU A 171 -15.45 -15.65 3.03
N GLU A 172 -14.60 -15.53 4.03
CA GLU A 172 -14.06 -16.65 4.81
C GLU A 172 -14.91 -16.95 6.08
N GLY A 173 -15.68 -15.96 6.53
CA GLY A 173 -16.58 -16.13 7.65
C GLY A 173 -17.27 -14.86 8.10
N ILE A 174 -18.07 -15.00 9.15
CA ILE A 174 -18.72 -13.90 9.83
C ILE A 174 -18.48 -13.98 11.34
N THR A 175 -18.51 -12.82 12.02
CA THR A 175 -18.58 -12.76 13.48
C THR A 175 -19.90 -12.12 13.90
N VAL A 176 -20.74 -12.84 14.64
CA VAL A 176 -22.02 -12.32 15.14
C VAL A 176 -21.76 -11.35 16.29
N THR A 177 -22.00 -10.06 16.06
CA THR A 177 -21.73 -9.01 17.07
C THR A 177 -22.91 -8.71 17.97
N ARG A 178 -24.14 -8.89 17.46
CA ARG A 178 -25.39 -8.76 18.21
C ARG A 178 -26.34 -9.89 17.80
N LEU A 179 -26.94 -10.53 18.79
CA LEU A 179 -27.83 -11.65 18.57
C LEU A 179 -29.24 -11.23 18.16
N SER A 180 -29.95 -12.15 17.50
CA SER A 180 -31.42 -12.18 17.35
C SER A 180 -32.12 -12.17 18.71
N SER A 181 -33.30 -11.61 18.77
CA SER A 181 -34.02 -11.37 20.04
C SER A 181 -35.33 -12.14 20.20
N VAL A 182 -35.89 -12.64 19.11
CA VAL A 182 -37.17 -13.34 19.07
C VAL A 182 -36.99 -14.82 18.76
N GLY A 183 -36.47 -15.12 17.56
CA GLY A 183 -36.15 -16.50 17.15
C GLY A 183 -34.82 -17.00 17.70
N THR A 184 -34.43 -18.16 17.25
CA THR A 184 -33.17 -18.82 17.66
C THR A 184 -32.21 -18.92 16.50
N LEU A 185 -31.04 -18.26 16.61
CA LEU A 185 -29.92 -18.46 15.73
C LEU A 185 -29.03 -19.59 16.23
N ALA A 186 -28.80 -20.60 15.41
CA ALA A 186 -28.02 -21.79 15.79
C ALA A 186 -26.99 -22.17 14.74
N LEU A 187 -25.84 -22.64 15.19
CA LEU A 187 -24.78 -23.23 14.37
C LEU A 187 -24.68 -24.71 14.73
N ASN A 188 -24.91 -25.59 13.74
CA ASN A 188 -24.88 -27.04 13.94
C ASN A 188 -25.70 -27.47 15.19
N GLU A 189 -26.96 -27.01 15.26
CA GLU A 189 -27.92 -27.25 16.35
C GLU A 189 -27.53 -26.62 17.70
N THR A 190 -26.41 -25.87 17.79
CA THR A 190 -26.00 -25.18 19.01
C THR A 190 -26.30 -23.67 18.89
N THR A 191 -26.97 -23.10 19.89
CA THR A 191 -27.30 -21.68 19.90
C THR A 191 -26.04 -20.81 19.79
N VAL A 192 -26.04 -19.89 18.83
CA VAL A 192 -24.95 -18.93 18.60
C VAL A 192 -24.87 -17.94 19.76
N THR A 193 -23.65 -17.53 20.09
CA THR A 193 -23.38 -16.50 21.11
C THR A 193 -22.78 -15.25 20.49
N ALA A 194 -22.99 -14.10 21.12
CA ALA A 194 -22.36 -12.87 20.67
C ALA A 194 -20.81 -12.99 20.73
N GLY A 195 -20.13 -12.49 19.70
CA GLY A 195 -18.70 -12.66 19.50
C GLY A 195 -18.29 -13.99 18.89
N GLN A 196 -19.26 -14.84 18.53
CA GLN A 196 -18.93 -16.12 17.87
C GLN A 196 -18.62 -15.90 16.39
N THR A 197 -17.47 -16.42 15.96
CA THR A 197 -17.09 -16.52 14.55
C THR A 197 -17.68 -17.80 13.95
N ILE A 198 -18.19 -17.70 12.73
CA ILE A 198 -18.81 -18.77 11.96
C ILE A 198 -18.10 -18.80 10.61
N SER A 199 -17.52 -19.95 10.25
CA SER A 199 -16.76 -20.08 9.01
C SER A 199 -17.67 -20.08 7.77
N HIS A 200 -17.10 -19.67 6.63
CA HIS A 200 -17.76 -19.82 5.33
C HIS A 200 -18.25 -21.26 5.11
N ASP A 201 -17.41 -22.25 5.43
CA ASP A 201 -17.75 -23.68 5.23
C ASP A 201 -18.94 -24.11 6.06
N ASP A 202 -19.05 -23.66 7.31
CA ASP A 202 -20.21 -23.95 8.16
C ASP A 202 -21.49 -23.35 7.56
N ILE A 203 -21.43 -22.12 7.05
CA ILE A 203 -22.57 -21.46 6.40
C ILE A 203 -22.91 -22.19 5.09
N PHE A 204 -21.92 -22.45 4.25
CA PHE A 204 -22.09 -23.09 2.94
C PHE A 204 -22.69 -24.50 3.06
N ASN A 205 -22.30 -25.24 4.08
CA ASN A 205 -22.82 -26.58 4.34
C ASN A 205 -24.17 -26.56 5.09
N GLY A 206 -24.77 -25.39 5.29
CA GLY A 206 -26.11 -25.27 5.92
C GLY A 206 -26.13 -25.42 7.43
N GLY A 207 -24.95 -25.25 8.09
CA GLY A 207 -24.84 -25.32 9.53
C GLY A 207 -25.47 -24.15 10.27
N LEU A 208 -25.51 -22.96 9.65
CA LEU A 208 -26.11 -21.76 10.26
C LEU A 208 -27.61 -21.68 9.92
N THR A 209 -28.45 -21.66 10.96
CA THR A 209 -29.90 -21.66 10.81
C THR A 209 -30.57 -20.65 11.76
N PHE A 210 -31.73 -20.15 11.34
CA PHE A 210 -32.62 -19.35 12.18
C PHE A 210 -33.98 -20.06 12.30
N THR A 211 -34.46 -20.25 13.52
CA THR A 211 -35.76 -20.85 13.78
C THR A 211 -36.69 -19.81 14.39
N PRO A 212 -37.78 -19.41 13.70
CA PRO A 212 -38.82 -18.56 14.29
C PRO A 212 -39.50 -19.21 15.47
N LEU A 213 -40.23 -18.44 16.28
CA LEU A 213 -41.16 -18.98 17.24
C LEU A 213 -42.33 -19.63 16.48
N ALA A 214 -42.91 -20.70 17.09
CA ALA A 214 -44.02 -21.42 16.48
C ALA A 214 -45.26 -20.52 16.31
N ASP A 215 -45.92 -20.63 15.13
CA ASP A 215 -47.14 -19.89 14.78
C ASP A 215 -46.94 -18.34 14.80
N ASP A 216 -45.68 -17.82 14.68
CA ASP A 216 -45.38 -16.41 14.76
C ASP A 216 -44.72 -15.89 13.49
N ASN A 217 -45.22 -14.78 12.96
CA ASN A 217 -44.75 -14.19 11.69
C ASN A 217 -44.77 -12.65 11.70
N GLY A 218 -44.11 -12.03 10.75
CA GLY A 218 -44.12 -10.58 10.58
C GLY A 218 -42.97 -10.06 9.70
N VAL A 219 -43.16 -8.85 9.22
CA VAL A 219 -42.09 -8.07 8.54
C VAL A 219 -41.20 -7.47 9.62
N PHE A 220 -39.87 -7.45 9.38
CA PHE A 220 -38.86 -7.07 10.38
C PHE A 220 -39.01 -7.91 11.66
N TYR A 221 -39.29 -9.18 11.50
CA TYR A 221 -39.58 -10.10 12.59
C TYR A 221 -38.44 -10.17 13.60
N ASP A 222 -37.21 -10.32 13.11
CA ASP A 222 -36.02 -10.34 13.95
C ASP A 222 -34.79 -9.82 13.17
N SER A 223 -33.69 -9.63 13.85
CA SER A 223 -32.42 -9.23 13.22
C SER A 223 -31.24 -9.56 14.11
N PHE A 224 -30.07 -9.71 13.49
CA PHE A 224 -28.79 -9.77 14.18
C PHE A 224 -27.74 -8.91 13.44
N ASN A 225 -26.68 -8.52 14.15
CA ASN A 225 -25.57 -7.81 13.54
C ASN A 225 -24.34 -8.72 13.44
N PHE A 226 -23.57 -8.51 12.40
CA PHE A 226 -22.37 -9.29 12.10
C PHE A 226 -21.30 -8.43 11.44
N THR A 227 -20.05 -8.85 11.54
CA THR A 227 -18.95 -8.45 10.66
C THR A 227 -18.65 -9.59 9.70
N VAL A 228 -18.13 -9.27 8.52
CA VAL A 228 -17.60 -10.24 7.55
C VAL A 228 -16.08 -10.28 7.64
N ASN A 229 -15.48 -11.41 7.27
CA ASN A 229 -14.04 -11.64 7.30
C ASN A 229 -13.57 -12.23 5.98
N ASP A 230 -12.41 -11.73 5.47
CA ASP A 230 -11.73 -12.16 4.24
C ASP A 230 -10.65 -13.24 4.48
N GLY A 231 -10.41 -13.60 5.75
CA GLY A 231 -9.33 -14.48 6.19
C GLY A 231 -8.16 -13.76 6.82
N ILE A 232 -8.07 -12.43 6.65
CA ILE A 232 -6.99 -11.56 7.16
C ILE A 232 -7.57 -10.52 8.12
N ALA A 233 -8.67 -9.87 7.74
CA ALA A 233 -9.31 -8.80 8.50
C ALA A 233 -10.83 -8.96 8.62
N ASP A 234 -11.41 -8.40 9.67
CA ASP A 234 -12.86 -8.22 9.80
C ASP A 234 -13.28 -6.86 9.23
N SER A 235 -14.52 -6.78 8.70
CA SER A 235 -15.12 -5.49 8.32
C SER A 235 -15.13 -4.54 9.51
N LEU A 236 -14.77 -3.26 9.26
CA LEU A 236 -14.64 -2.24 10.30
C LEU A 236 -15.98 -1.86 10.93
N VAL A 237 -17.07 -2.00 10.18
CA VAL A 237 -18.43 -1.64 10.60
C VAL A 237 -19.32 -2.87 10.52
N PRO A 238 -20.03 -3.22 11.62
CA PRO A 238 -21.01 -4.30 11.57
C PRO A 238 -22.19 -3.95 10.67
N SER A 239 -22.67 -4.93 9.91
CA SER A 239 -23.91 -4.86 9.15
C SER A 239 -25.04 -5.60 9.84
N MET A 240 -26.27 -5.31 9.44
CA MET A 240 -27.46 -5.91 9.99
C MET A 240 -28.11 -6.87 8.97
N LEU A 241 -28.41 -8.07 9.41
CA LEU A 241 -29.28 -8.98 8.68
C LEU A 241 -30.66 -8.97 9.33
N THR A 242 -31.66 -8.60 8.54
CA THR A 242 -33.07 -8.57 8.93
C THR A 242 -33.75 -9.86 8.45
N ILE A 243 -34.65 -10.37 9.23
CA ILE A 243 -35.41 -11.60 8.94
C ILE A 243 -36.88 -11.24 8.90
N ASP A 244 -37.53 -11.43 7.77
CA ASP A 244 -38.96 -11.41 7.61
C ASP A 244 -39.49 -12.86 7.72
N VAL A 245 -40.60 -13.07 8.43
CA VAL A 245 -41.23 -14.38 8.57
C VAL A 245 -42.64 -14.32 7.99
N THR A 246 -42.98 -15.23 7.08
CA THR A 246 -44.26 -15.30 6.35
C THR A 246 -44.95 -16.62 6.57
#